data_5c0c181b49bf3524a8a42a1d0435a0c4
#
_entry.id   5c0c181b49bf3524a8a42a1d0435a0c4
#
_cell.length_a   1.000
_cell.length_b   1.000
_cell.length_c   1.000
_cell.angle_alpha   90.00
_cell.angle_beta   90.00
_cell.angle_gamma   90.00
#
_symmetry.space_group_name_H-M   'P 1'
#
loop_
_entity.id
_entity.type
_entity.pdbx_description
1 polymer ?
#
loop_
_entity_poly.entity_id
_entity_poly.type
_entity_poly.pdbx_seq_one_letter_code
_entity_poly.pdbx_strand_id
1 'polypeptide(L)'
;MMKHWILLVALAFAAHTAQAAVKGEEVQYQAGGTVLKGYLAWDDAQKGKRPGVLVIHEWWGHNEYARERARMLAALGYTALAVDMYGDGKQAHHPDDAGKMMGDVRNDLVLAKQRFDAGVRVLKKHPTVNNKDIAAIGYCFGGIIVLEMARQGDNLKGVASFHGNLATKQPARPGQVKARVLVLTGGADPFVPAEQVEGFKKEMDAAKVNYRVIVYPGAKHSFTNKDADKLGQQFNIQAFGYNAEADQKSWAEMQNFFKEIFAQKK
;
A
#
# COMPACT_ATOMS: atom_id res chain seq x y z
N MET A 1 8.27 30.05 69.27
CA MET A 1 8.92 29.44 68.04
C MET A 1 7.87 28.71 67.22
N MET A 2 7.33 29.35 66.21
CA MET A 2 6.31 28.77 65.31
C MET A 2 7.01 28.14 64.09
N LYS A 3 6.90 26.84 63.94
CA LYS A 3 7.42 26.11 62.75
C LYS A 3 6.37 26.15 61.59
N HIS A 4 6.70 26.88 60.54
CA HIS A 4 5.89 26.89 59.30
C HIS A 4 6.21 25.64 58.48
N TRP A 5 5.21 24.79 58.25
CA TRP A 5 5.29 23.67 57.35
C TRP A 5 4.83 24.15 55.96
N ILE A 6 5.74 24.17 55.00
CA ILE A 6 5.42 24.44 53.59
C ILE A 6 5.01 23.12 52.97
N LEU A 7 3.72 23.00 52.58
CA LEU A 7 3.20 21.87 51.83
C LEU A 7 3.53 22.11 50.36
N LEU A 8 4.46 21.34 49.81
CA LEU A 8 4.72 21.28 48.35
C LEU A 8 3.66 20.37 47.70
N VAL A 9 2.71 20.97 46.98
CA VAL A 9 1.77 20.24 46.13
C VAL A 9 2.45 19.98 44.78
N ALA A 10 2.86 18.74 44.56
CA ALA A 10 3.35 18.29 43.25
C ALA A 10 2.16 18.08 42.30
N LEU A 11 1.98 18.98 41.34
CA LEU A 11 1.06 18.79 40.23
C LEU A 11 1.65 17.75 39.28
N ALA A 12 1.14 16.52 39.32
CA ALA A 12 1.43 15.51 38.33
C ALA A 12 0.65 15.85 37.05
N PHE A 13 1.34 16.36 36.04
CA PHE A 13 0.80 16.43 34.67
C PHE A 13 0.69 15.02 34.09
N ALA A 14 -0.51 14.46 34.11
CA ALA A 14 -0.82 13.26 33.34
C ALA A 14 -0.80 13.66 31.87
N ALA A 15 0.30 13.34 31.17
CA ALA A 15 0.34 13.40 29.71
C ALA A 15 -0.64 12.35 29.17
N HIS A 16 -1.84 12.77 28.79
CA HIS A 16 -2.76 11.96 28.02
C HIS A 16 -2.13 11.78 26.64
N THR A 17 -1.52 10.64 26.39
CA THR A 17 -1.23 10.20 25.03
C THR A 17 -2.57 10.01 24.34
N ALA A 18 -2.96 10.98 23.50
CA ALA A 18 -4.13 10.84 22.66
C ALA A 18 -3.91 9.60 21.79
N GLN A 19 -4.61 8.52 22.11
CA GLN A 19 -4.61 7.33 21.28
C GLN A 19 -5.23 7.70 19.94
N ALA A 20 -4.54 7.36 18.83
CA ALA A 20 -5.03 7.64 17.49
C ALA A 20 -6.46 7.14 17.33
N ALA A 21 -7.40 8.05 17.10
CA ALA A 21 -8.79 7.73 16.84
C ALA A 21 -8.96 7.48 15.32
N VAL A 22 -8.52 6.29 14.87
CA VAL A 22 -8.65 5.91 13.47
C VAL A 22 -10.12 5.79 13.10
N LYS A 23 -10.58 6.65 12.21
CA LYS A 23 -11.87 6.57 11.53
C LYS A 23 -11.72 5.85 10.20
N GLY A 24 -12.80 5.18 9.80
CA GLY A 24 -12.88 4.55 8.49
C GLY A 24 -14.31 4.56 7.97
N GLU A 25 -14.44 4.82 6.68
CA GLU A 25 -15.75 4.85 6.01
C GLU A 25 -15.68 4.27 4.61
N GLU A 26 -16.76 3.67 4.15
CA GLU A 26 -16.93 3.29 2.75
C GLU A 26 -17.22 4.52 1.91
N VAL A 27 -16.53 4.63 0.78
CA VAL A 27 -16.71 5.72 -0.18
C VAL A 27 -17.07 5.16 -1.55
N GLN A 28 -18.10 5.75 -2.18
CA GLN A 28 -18.46 5.40 -3.55
C GLN A 28 -17.98 6.47 -4.51
N TYR A 29 -17.43 6.03 -5.64
CA TYR A 29 -16.94 6.89 -6.71
C TYR A 29 -17.04 6.17 -8.05
N GLN A 30 -16.71 6.83 -9.15
CA GLN A 30 -16.88 6.26 -10.48
C GLN A 30 -15.60 6.33 -11.30
N ALA A 31 -15.41 5.29 -12.13
CA ALA A 31 -14.41 5.24 -13.19
C ALA A 31 -15.00 4.58 -14.44
N GLY A 32 -15.00 5.27 -15.57
CA GLY A 32 -15.48 4.72 -16.85
C GLY A 32 -16.92 4.17 -16.79
N GLY A 33 -17.83 4.81 -16.04
CA GLY A 33 -19.20 4.34 -15.88
C GLY A 33 -19.41 3.23 -14.84
N THR A 34 -18.33 2.68 -14.26
CA THR A 34 -18.40 1.67 -13.21
C THR A 34 -18.38 2.33 -11.84
N VAL A 35 -19.28 1.93 -10.94
CA VAL A 35 -19.26 2.32 -9.52
C VAL A 35 -18.13 1.55 -8.83
N LEU A 36 -17.32 2.25 -8.08
CA LEU A 36 -16.24 1.70 -7.25
C LEU A 36 -16.57 1.94 -5.78
N LYS A 37 -16.31 0.96 -4.92
CA LYS A 37 -16.55 1.02 -3.48
C LYS A 37 -15.23 0.88 -2.74
N GLY A 38 -14.61 2.01 -2.40
CA GLY A 38 -13.36 2.04 -1.64
C GLY A 38 -13.60 2.18 -0.13
N TYR A 39 -12.51 2.12 0.63
CA TYR A 39 -12.53 2.34 2.08
C TYR A 39 -11.49 3.39 2.45
N LEU A 40 -11.96 4.53 2.96
CA LEU A 40 -11.14 5.65 3.39
C LEU A 40 -10.87 5.54 4.89
N ALA A 41 -9.60 5.72 5.30
CA ALA A 41 -9.20 5.69 6.71
C ALA A 41 -8.29 6.87 7.04
N TRP A 42 -8.49 7.50 8.21
CA TRP A 42 -7.69 8.61 8.72
C TRP A 42 -7.74 8.70 10.23
N ASP A 43 -6.76 9.37 10.83
CA ASP A 43 -6.80 9.72 12.25
C ASP A 43 -7.51 11.07 12.43
N ASP A 44 -8.65 11.06 13.12
CA ASP A 44 -9.49 12.24 13.37
C ASP A 44 -8.91 13.16 14.45
N ALA A 45 -8.09 12.62 15.36
CA ALA A 45 -7.44 13.41 16.39
C ALA A 45 -6.31 14.30 15.83
N GLN A 46 -5.69 13.86 14.72
CA GLN A 46 -4.59 14.58 14.10
C GLN A 46 -5.09 15.74 13.23
N LYS A 47 -4.65 16.94 13.53
CA LYS A 47 -5.02 18.16 12.78
C LYS A 47 -4.06 18.43 11.61
N GLY A 48 -4.56 19.17 10.62
CA GLY A 48 -3.77 19.62 9.47
C GLY A 48 -3.71 18.61 8.33
N LYS A 49 -3.04 19.05 7.25
CA LYS A 49 -2.87 18.25 6.04
C LYS A 49 -1.70 17.28 6.21
N ARG A 50 -1.85 16.10 5.64
CA ARG A 50 -0.89 14.99 5.71
C ARG A 50 -0.79 14.27 4.36
N PRO A 51 0.24 13.44 4.14
CA PRO A 51 0.31 12.66 2.91
C PRO A 51 -0.87 11.71 2.76
N GLY A 52 -1.27 11.51 1.51
CA GLY A 52 -2.29 10.54 1.12
C GLY A 52 -1.67 9.26 0.56
N VAL A 53 -2.20 8.10 0.92
CA VAL A 53 -1.71 6.80 0.47
C VAL A 53 -2.83 5.96 -0.11
N LEU A 54 -2.67 5.49 -1.34
CA LEU A 54 -3.54 4.48 -1.94
C LEU A 54 -3.07 3.09 -1.52
N VAL A 55 -4.00 2.21 -1.18
CA VAL A 55 -3.76 0.79 -0.91
C VAL A 55 -4.46 -0.03 -1.99
N ILE A 56 -3.70 -0.75 -2.80
CA ILE A 56 -4.24 -1.62 -3.84
C ILE A 56 -4.23 -3.07 -3.35
N HIS A 57 -5.41 -3.68 -3.40
CA HIS A 57 -5.69 -5.00 -2.83
C HIS A 57 -4.98 -6.15 -3.56
N GLU A 58 -4.93 -7.32 -2.91
CA GLU A 58 -4.56 -8.58 -3.55
C GLU A 58 -5.60 -9.02 -4.61
N TRP A 59 -5.36 -10.12 -5.28
CA TRP A 59 -6.28 -10.68 -6.30
C TRP A 59 -7.67 -11.07 -5.77
N TRP A 60 -7.82 -11.17 -4.44
CA TRP A 60 -9.11 -11.44 -3.79
C TRP A 60 -10.11 -10.29 -3.85
N GLY A 61 -9.69 -9.10 -4.28
CA GLY A 61 -10.54 -7.91 -4.33
C GLY A 61 -10.47 -7.04 -3.07
N HIS A 62 -11.37 -6.08 -2.99
CA HIS A 62 -11.44 -5.07 -1.93
C HIS A 62 -12.01 -5.65 -0.62
N ASN A 63 -11.25 -6.57 0.00
CA ASN A 63 -11.61 -7.29 1.21
C ASN A 63 -11.10 -6.60 2.50
N GLU A 64 -11.33 -7.23 3.64
CA GLU A 64 -10.93 -6.69 4.95
C GLU A 64 -9.42 -6.52 5.09
N TYR A 65 -8.60 -7.36 4.45
CA TYR A 65 -7.14 -7.20 4.47
C TYR A 65 -6.69 -5.83 3.91
N ALA A 66 -7.24 -5.41 2.78
CA ALA A 66 -6.91 -4.10 2.20
C ALA A 66 -7.39 -2.95 3.09
N ARG A 67 -8.58 -3.08 3.71
CA ARG A 67 -9.13 -2.12 4.67
C ARG A 67 -8.28 -2.02 5.94
N GLU A 68 -7.81 -3.17 6.47
CA GLU A 68 -6.89 -3.19 7.62
C GLU A 68 -5.59 -2.45 7.31
N ARG A 69 -4.97 -2.68 6.15
CA ARG A 69 -3.76 -1.95 5.74
C ARG A 69 -4.00 -0.44 5.62
N ALA A 70 -5.18 -0.01 5.18
CA ALA A 70 -5.55 1.40 5.17
C ALA A 70 -5.66 1.98 6.59
N ARG A 71 -6.29 1.25 7.53
CA ARG A 71 -6.35 1.67 8.94
C ARG A 71 -4.97 1.70 9.61
N MET A 72 -4.11 0.73 9.30
CA MET A 72 -2.72 0.73 9.80
C MET A 72 -1.94 1.98 9.33
N LEU A 73 -2.13 2.41 8.08
CA LEU A 73 -1.55 3.66 7.58
C LEU A 73 -2.15 4.89 8.27
N ALA A 74 -3.45 4.89 8.51
CA ALA A 74 -4.12 5.97 9.25
C ALA A 74 -3.57 6.12 10.67
N ALA A 75 -3.30 4.99 11.36
CA ALA A 75 -2.67 4.98 12.68
C ALA A 75 -1.23 5.54 12.67
N LEU A 76 -0.55 5.48 11.52
CA LEU A 76 0.76 6.11 11.31
C LEU A 76 0.67 7.60 10.94
N GLY A 77 -0.53 8.17 10.85
CA GLY A 77 -0.73 9.59 10.57
C GLY A 77 -0.92 9.91 9.09
N TYR A 78 -1.15 8.94 8.22
CA TYR A 78 -1.52 9.15 6.83
C TYR A 78 -3.05 9.23 6.68
N THR A 79 -3.53 9.73 5.54
CA THR A 79 -4.90 9.48 5.08
C THR A 79 -4.81 8.43 3.99
N ALA A 80 -5.46 7.29 4.18
CA ALA A 80 -5.33 6.15 3.29
C ALA A 80 -6.66 5.76 2.64
N LEU A 81 -6.61 5.36 1.36
CA LEU A 81 -7.75 4.84 0.63
C LEU A 81 -7.43 3.44 0.10
N ALA A 82 -8.11 2.42 0.63
CA ALA A 82 -8.15 1.12 -0.04
C ALA A 82 -9.05 1.25 -1.28
N VAL A 83 -8.43 1.04 -2.45
CA VAL A 83 -9.05 1.26 -3.77
C VAL A 83 -9.75 -0.01 -4.23
N ASP A 84 -10.95 0.13 -4.75
CA ASP A 84 -11.64 -0.95 -5.46
C ASP A 84 -11.16 -0.99 -6.92
N MET A 85 -10.38 -2.01 -7.26
CA MET A 85 -9.87 -2.20 -8.62
C MET A 85 -10.79 -3.09 -9.49
N TYR A 86 -11.84 -3.70 -8.90
CA TYR A 86 -12.73 -4.62 -9.62
C TYR A 86 -14.10 -4.03 -9.95
N GLY A 87 -14.51 -3.02 -9.20
CA GLY A 87 -15.82 -2.39 -9.32
C GLY A 87 -16.87 -3.02 -8.42
N ASP A 88 -17.79 -2.18 -7.96
CA ASP A 88 -18.91 -2.54 -7.10
C ASP A 88 -18.53 -3.23 -5.77
N GLY A 89 -17.26 -3.08 -5.34
CA GLY A 89 -16.72 -3.72 -4.15
C GLY A 89 -16.57 -5.24 -4.27
N LYS A 90 -16.45 -5.75 -5.49
CA LYS A 90 -16.38 -7.19 -5.75
C LYS A 90 -15.20 -7.85 -5.06
N GLN A 91 -15.47 -9.05 -4.52
CA GLN A 91 -14.50 -9.92 -3.89
C GLN A 91 -14.61 -11.31 -4.49
N ALA A 92 -13.48 -11.96 -4.69
CA ALA A 92 -13.42 -13.36 -5.10
C ALA A 92 -13.31 -14.26 -3.86
N HIS A 93 -14.01 -15.37 -3.89
CA HIS A 93 -13.98 -16.40 -2.86
C HIS A 93 -13.38 -17.72 -3.37
N HIS A 94 -13.02 -17.79 -4.65
CA HIS A 94 -12.35 -18.91 -5.29
C HIS A 94 -11.20 -18.41 -6.18
N PRO A 95 -10.08 -19.15 -6.30
CA PRO A 95 -8.94 -18.76 -7.15
C PRO A 95 -9.30 -18.50 -8.62
N ASP A 96 -10.23 -19.25 -9.19
CA ASP A 96 -10.65 -19.08 -10.59
C ASP A 96 -11.30 -17.71 -10.81
N ASP A 97 -12.19 -17.29 -9.90
CA ASP A 97 -12.82 -15.98 -9.95
C ASP A 97 -11.79 -14.87 -9.71
N ALA A 98 -10.89 -15.09 -8.74
CA ALA A 98 -9.80 -14.14 -8.45
C ALA A 98 -8.89 -13.98 -9.66
N GLY A 99 -8.50 -15.08 -10.30
CA GLY A 99 -7.68 -15.08 -11.51
C GLY A 99 -8.34 -14.34 -12.68
N LYS A 100 -9.65 -14.58 -12.89
CA LYS A 100 -10.43 -13.89 -13.92
C LYS A 100 -10.51 -12.38 -13.64
N MET A 101 -10.94 -11.96 -12.46
CA MET A 101 -11.06 -10.54 -12.10
C MET A 101 -9.72 -9.81 -12.18
N MET A 102 -8.65 -10.43 -11.69
CA MET A 102 -7.30 -9.91 -11.82
C MET A 102 -6.88 -9.77 -13.28
N GLY A 103 -7.15 -10.81 -14.09
CA GLY A 103 -6.81 -10.83 -15.51
C GLY A 103 -7.50 -9.72 -16.29
N ASP A 104 -8.79 -9.50 -16.03
CA ASP A 104 -9.59 -8.46 -16.68
C ASP A 104 -8.98 -7.05 -16.47
N VAL A 105 -8.44 -6.77 -15.28
CA VAL A 105 -7.82 -5.46 -14.97
C VAL A 105 -6.35 -5.41 -15.37
N ARG A 106 -5.57 -6.47 -15.10
CA ARG A 106 -4.13 -6.50 -15.38
C ARG A 106 -3.82 -6.43 -16.86
N ASN A 107 -4.67 -7.04 -17.71
CA ASN A 107 -4.47 -7.07 -19.15
C ASN A 107 -5.00 -5.81 -19.85
N ASP A 108 -5.79 -4.99 -19.17
CA ASP A 108 -6.26 -3.68 -19.63
C ASP A 108 -5.69 -2.55 -18.76
N LEU A 109 -4.51 -2.07 -19.14
CA LEU A 109 -3.83 -1.00 -18.40
C LEU A 109 -4.59 0.34 -18.47
N VAL A 110 -5.45 0.55 -19.48
CA VAL A 110 -6.30 1.74 -19.56
C VAL A 110 -7.36 1.67 -18.46
N LEU A 111 -8.03 0.53 -18.32
CA LEU A 111 -8.99 0.28 -17.25
C LEU A 111 -8.34 0.39 -15.87
N ALA A 112 -7.17 -0.26 -15.69
CA ALA A 112 -6.41 -0.20 -14.44
C ALA A 112 -6.10 1.25 -14.05
N LYS A 113 -5.61 2.04 -15.01
CA LYS A 113 -5.29 3.45 -14.79
C LYS A 113 -6.52 4.28 -14.48
N GLN A 114 -7.63 4.10 -15.18
CA GLN A 114 -8.88 4.83 -14.92
C GLN A 114 -9.36 4.62 -13.48
N ARG A 115 -9.32 3.38 -12.97
CA ARG A 115 -9.72 3.02 -11.61
C ARG A 115 -8.75 3.55 -10.57
N PHE A 116 -7.45 3.42 -10.82
CA PHE A 116 -6.40 3.98 -9.96
C PHE A 116 -6.52 5.51 -9.85
N ASP A 117 -6.62 6.22 -10.97
CA ASP A 117 -6.77 7.68 -11.00
C ASP A 117 -8.06 8.16 -10.34
N ALA A 118 -9.14 7.39 -10.41
CA ALA A 118 -10.37 7.68 -9.68
C ALA A 118 -10.13 7.63 -8.17
N GLY A 119 -9.39 6.63 -7.68
CA GLY A 119 -8.94 6.57 -6.28
C GLY A 119 -8.06 7.76 -5.88
N VAL A 120 -7.10 8.15 -6.74
CA VAL A 120 -6.28 9.35 -6.52
C VAL A 120 -7.14 10.60 -6.38
N ARG A 121 -8.16 10.76 -7.23
CA ARG A 121 -9.08 11.92 -7.16
C ARG A 121 -9.89 11.95 -5.87
N VAL A 122 -10.38 10.79 -5.41
CA VAL A 122 -11.09 10.68 -4.11
C VAL A 122 -10.17 11.09 -2.97
N LEU A 123 -8.98 10.50 -2.91
CA LEU A 123 -8.02 10.79 -1.85
C LEU A 123 -7.63 12.27 -1.81
N LYS A 124 -7.36 12.88 -2.97
CA LYS A 124 -7.02 14.32 -3.07
C LYS A 124 -8.14 15.26 -2.65
N LYS A 125 -9.41 14.83 -2.71
CA LYS A 125 -10.56 15.64 -2.26
C LYS A 125 -10.72 15.64 -0.74
N HIS A 126 -10.14 14.68 -0.05
CA HIS A 126 -10.28 14.61 1.41
C HIS A 126 -9.56 15.79 2.08
N PRO A 127 -10.22 16.49 3.04
CA PRO A 127 -9.73 17.76 3.58
C PRO A 127 -8.38 17.63 4.32
N THR A 128 -8.07 16.44 4.83
CA THR A 128 -6.80 16.18 5.55
C THR A 128 -5.64 15.88 4.61
N VAL A 129 -5.84 15.74 3.30
CA VAL A 129 -4.80 15.32 2.36
C VAL A 129 -4.02 16.50 1.80
N ASN A 130 -2.69 16.42 1.84
CA ASN A 130 -1.82 17.26 1.03
C ASN A 130 -1.74 16.70 -0.39
N ASN A 131 -2.36 17.38 -1.34
CA ASN A 131 -2.46 16.94 -2.74
C ASN A 131 -1.12 16.77 -3.47
N LYS A 132 -0.02 17.33 -2.92
CA LYS A 132 1.33 17.20 -3.47
C LYS A 132 2.06 15.96 -2.97
N ASP A 133 1.57 15.35 -1.88
CA ASP A 133 2.22 14.25 -1.19
C ASP A 133 1.34 12.99 -1.26
N ILE A 134 1.31 12.38 -2.43
CA ILE A 134 0.55 11.16 -2.70
C ILE A 134 1.53 10.02 -2.98
N ALA A 135 1.31 8.87 -2.34
CA ALA A 135 1.99 7.62 -2.60
C ALA A 135 0.98 6.47 -2.79
N ALA A 136 1.47 5.33 -3.22
CA ALA A 136 0.66 4.12 -3.32
C ALA A 136 1.43 2.90 -2.82
N ILE A 137 0.71 2.00 -2.16
CA ILE A 137 1.20 0.65 -1.86
C ILE A 137 0.27 -0.38 -2.48
N GLY A 138 0.80 -1.54 -2.81
CA GLY A 138 0.00 -2.62 -3.35
C GLY A 138 0.53 -4.00 -2.98
N TYR A 139 -0.38 -4.93 -2.85
CA TYR A 139 -0.10 -6.30 -2.42
C TYR A 139 -0.44 -7.28 -3.54
N CYS A 140 0.44 -8.24 -3.87
CA CYS A 140 0.22 -9.22 -4.94
C CYS A 140 -0.17 -8.53 -6.27
N PHE A 141 -1.40 -8.71 -6.75
CA PHE A 141 -1.97 -7.97 -7.88
C PHE A 141 -1.80 -6.46 -7.74
N GLY A 142 -2.10 -5.92 -6.55
CA GLY A 142 -1.93 -4.50 -6.28
C GLY A 142 -0.48 -4.03 -6.41
N GLY A 143 0.48 -4.90 -6.06
CA GLY A 143 1.90 -4.63 -6.27
C GLY A 143 2.25 -4.46 -7.75
N ILE A 144 1.65 -5.28 -8.64
CA ILE A 144 1.77 -5.11 -10.09
C ILE A 144 1.22 -3.75 -10.51
N ILE A 145 0.00 -3.42 -10.05
CA ILE A 145 -0.68 -2.18 -10.46
C ILE A 145 0.13 -0.94 -10.07
N VAL A 146 0.63 -0.85 -8.83
CA VAL A 146 1.39 0.35 -8.42
C VAL A 146 2.69 0.50 -9.21
N LEU A 147 3.35 -0.62 -9.58
CA LEU A 147 4.53 -0.60 -10.45
C LEU A 147 4.18 -0.15 -11.87
N GLU A 148 3.07 -0.63 -12.44
CA GLU A 148 2.62 -0.19 -13.77
C GLU A 148 2.25 1.30 -13.79
N MET A 149 1.59 1.83 -12.76
CA MET A 149 1.30 3.27 -12.64
C MET A 149 2.60 4.09 -12.53
N ALA A 150 3.59 3.60 -11.78
CA ALA A 150 4.90 4.24 -11.75
C ALA A 150 5.59 4.24 -13.13
N ARG A 151 5.58 3.10 -13.85
CA ARG A 151 6.12 2.97 -15.20
C ARG A 151 5.45 3.92 -16.19
N GLN A 152 4.15 4.15 -16.05
CA GLN A 152 3.40 5.12 -16.87
C GLN A 152 3.69 6.59 -16.51
N GLY A 153 4.44 6.85 -15.47
CA GLY A 153 4.86 8.19 -15.07
C GLY A 153 3.83 8.94 -14.22
N ASP A 154 2.98 8.23 -13.50
CA ASP A 154 2.02 8.83 -12.59
C ASP A 154 2.73 9.73 -11.55
N ASN A 155 2.10 10.86 -11.27
CA ASN A 155 2.67 11.86 -10.36
C ASN A 155 2.47 11.47 -8.91
N LEU A 156 3.27 10.50 -8.46
CA LEU A 156 3.33 9.98 -7.11
C LEU A 156 4.71 10.27 -6.50
N LYS A 157 4.78 10.50 -5.19
CA LYS A 157 6.05 10.60 -4.46
C LYS A 157 6.81 9.29 -4.43
N GLY A 158 6.08 8.20 -4.27
CA GLY A 158 6.63 6.85 -4.30
C GLY A 158 5.58 5.78 -4.39
N VAL A 159 6.02 4.58 -4.75
CA VAL A 159 5.22 3.36 -4.75
C VAL A 159 5.95 2.26 -4.01
N ALA A 160 5.21 1.42 -3.25
CA ALA A 160 5.75 0.23 -2.63
C ALA A 160 4.96 -1.01 -3.07
N SER A 161 5.65 -1.98 -3.66
CA SER A 161 5.09 -3.26 -4.10
C SER A 161 5.47 -4.34 -3.07
N PHE A 162 4.46 -4.98 -2.48
CA PHE A 162 4.62 -6.13 -1.60
C PHE A 162 4.26 -7.40 -2.38
N HIS A 163 5.19 -8.33 -2.49
CA HIS A 163 5.05 -9.61 -3.21
C HIS A 163 4.31 -9.52 -4.56
N GLY A 164 4.42 -8.38 -5.25
CA GLY A 164 3.89 -8.22 -6.60
C GLY A 164 4.83 -8.80 -7.64
N ASN A 165 4.26 -9.40 -8.69
CA ASN A 165 5.05 -9.82 -9.85
C ASN A 165 5.67 -8.59 -10.53
N LEU A 166 6.94 -8.70 -10.95
CA LEU A 166 7.74 -7.59 -11.44
C LEU A 166 7.77 -7.48 -12.97
N ALA A 167 7.32 -8.54 -13.66
CA ALA A 167 7.33 -8.57 -15.11
C ALA A 167 6.32 -7.59 -15.71
N THR A 168 6.71 -6.97 -16.81
CA THR A 168 5.86 -6.04 -17.58
C THR A 168 6.01 -6.26 -19.07
N LYS A 169 4.96 -5.88 -19.83
CA LYS A 169 5.01 -5.74 -21.28
C LYS A 169 5.39 -4.32 -21.72
N GLN A 170 5.42 -3.37 -20.80
CA GLN A 170 5.70 -1.96 -21.05
C GLN A 170 6.79 -1.46 -20.10
N PRO A 171 8.07 -1.78 -20.38
CA PRO A 171 9.18 -1.40 -19.53
C PRO A 171 9.31 0.12 -19.42
N ALA A 172 9.82 0.56 -18.27
CA ALA A 172 10.07 1.96 -17.98
C ALA A 172 11.05 2.59 -18.98
N ARG A 173 10.78 3.82 -19.40
CA ARG A 173 11.68 4.61 -20.26
C ARG A 173 12.46 5.63 -19.43
N PRO A 174 13.66 6.03 -19.85
CA PRO A 174 14.44 7.05 -19.17
C PRO A 174 13.63 8.35 -18.94
N GLY A 175 13.58 8.80 -17.70
CA GLY A 175 12.87 10.02 -17.30
C GLY A 175 11.34 9.90 -17.20
N GLN A 176 10.75 8.76 -17.52
CA GLN A 176 9.30 8.54 -17.45
C GLN A 176 8.83 8.34 -16.00
N VAL A 177 9.49 7.47 -15.24
CA VAL A 177 9.13 7.17 -13.86
C VAL A 177 9.50 8.35 -12.96
N LYS A 178 8.50 8.96 -12.32
CA LYS A 178 8.66 10.10 -11.41
C LYS A 178 8.71 9.68 -9.95
N ALA A 179 8.03 8.59 -9.62
CA ALA A 179 7.96 8.04 -8.29
C ALA A 179 9.28 7.38 -7.88
N ARG A 180 9.64 7.47 -6.60
CA ARG A 180 10.61 6.51 -6.04
C ARG A 180 9.94 5.15 -5.91
N VAL A 181 10.69 4.06 -6.10
CA VAL A 181 10.12 2.72 -6.14
C VAL A 181 10.73 1.83 -5.06
N LEU A 182 9.87 1.18 -4.25
CA LEU A 182 10.25 0.18 -3.28
C LEU A 182 9.61 -1.16 -3.65
N VAL A 183 10.43 -2.21 -3.76
CA VAL A 183 9.97 -3.59 -3.98
C VAL A 183 10.34 -4.43 -2.77
N LEU A 184 9.37 -5.15 -2.23
CA LEU A 184 9.46 -6.00 -1.06
C LEU A 184 8.95 -7.39 -1.46
N THR A 185 9.88 -8.33 -1.69
CA THR A 185 9.55 -9.63 -2.29
C THR A 185 10.08 -10.80 -1.47
N GLY A 186 9.41 -11.95 -1.54
CA GLY A 186 9.82 -13.17 -0.88
C GLY A 186 10.90 -13.91 -1.68
N GLY A 187 11.94 -14.40 -0.99
CA GLY A 187 13.01 -15.18 -1.60
C GLY A 187 12.61 -16.62 -1.96
N ALA A 188 11.48 -17.10 -1.43
CA ALA A 188 10.88 -18.40 -1.76
C ALA A 188 9.56 -18.27 -2.53
N ASP A 189 9.29 -17.10 -3.12
CA ASP A 189 8.11 -16.83 -3.94
C ASP A 189 8.31 -17.34 -5.37
N PRO A 190 7.64 -18.43 -5.79
CA PRO A 190 7.80 -18.97 -7.14
C PRO A 190 7.20 -18.07 -8.24
N PHE A 191 6.34 -17.10 -7.87
CA PHE A 191 5.78 -16.14 -8.81
C PHE A 191 6.71 -14.97 -9.10
N VAL A 192 7.78 -14.81 -8.28
CA VAL A 192 8.80 -13.76 -8.45
C VAL A 192 10.19 -14.39 -8.32
N PRO A 193 10.61 -15.23 -9.29
CA PRO A 193 11.92 -15.88 -9.25
C PRO A 193 13.06 -14.86 -9.34
N ALA A 194 14.27 -15.26 -8.95
CA ALA A 194 15.45 -14.37 -8.90
C ALA A 194 15.73 -13.68 -10.25
N GLU A 195 15.54 -14.37 -11.36
CA GLU A 195 15.73 -13.83 -12.72
C GLU A 195 14.78 -12.65 -13.00
N GLN A 196 13.56 -12.69 -12.45
CA GLN A 196 12.61 -11.60 -12.59
C GLN A 196 13.03 -10.39 -11.76
N VAL A 197 13.58 -10.61 -10.56
CA VAL A 197 14.16 -9.54 -9.71
C VAL A 197 15.34 -8.88 -10.43
N GLU A 198 16.23 -9.65 -11.01
CA GLU A 198 17.39 -9.12 -11.76
C GLU A 198 16.94 -8.39 -13.05
N GLY A 199 15.92 -8.91 -13.74
CA GLY A 199 15.33 -8.24 -14.89
C GLY A 199 14.72 -6.88 -14.52
N PHE A 200 14.02 -6.80 -13.41
CA PHE A 200 13.47 -5.56 -12.88
C PHE A 200 14.57 -4.55 -12.52
N LYS A 201 15.63 -4.97 -11.85
CA LYS A 201 16.77 -4.08 -11.54
C LYS A 201 17.39 -3.51 -12.80
N LYS A 202 17.67 -4.37 -13.81
CA LYS A 202 18.19 -3.93 -15.11
C LYS A 202 17.29 -2.90 -15.81
N GLU A 203 15.97 -3.12 -15.77
CA GLU A 203 14.98 -2.17 -16.29
C GLU A 203 15.07 -0.82 -15.57
N MET A 204 15.03 -0.81 -14.23
CA MET A 204 15.07 0.41 -13.44
C MET A 204 16.39 1.18 -13.59
N ASP A 205 17.51 0.47 -13.66
CA ASP A 205 18.85 1.07 -13.92
C ASP A 205 18.91 1.73 -15.29
N ALA A 206 18.45 1.04 -16.34
CA ALA A 206 18.40 1.56 -17.69
C ALA A 206 17.50 2.80 -17.81
N ALA A 207 16.39 2.81 -17.07
CA ALA A 207 15.47 3.94 -16.99
C ALA A 207 15.91 5.04 -16.04
N LYS A 208 17.02 4.88 -15.30
CA LYS A 208 17.57 5.79 -14.28
C LYS A 208 16.57 6.10 -13.16
N VAL A 209 15.81 5.10 -12.74
CA VAL A 209 14.82 5.21 -11.67
C VAL A 209 15.50 5.13 -10.31
N ASN A 210 15.04 5.93 -9.35
CA ASN A 210 15.42 5.77 -7.95
C ASN A 210 14.58 4.65 -7.33
N TYR A 211 15.20 3.48 -7.10
CA TYR A 211 14.50 2.31 -6.60
C TYR A 211 15.29 1.56 -5.53
N ARG A 212 14.60 0.72 -4.78
CA ARG A 212 15.15 -0.24 -3.82
C ARG A 212 14.38 -1.56 -3.93
N VAL A 213 15.10 -2.67 -3.93
CA VAL A 213 14.52 -4.03 -3.88
C VAL A 213 15.06 -4.73 -2.64
N ILE A 214 14.16 -5.27 -1.82
CA ILE A 214 14.47 -6.06 -0.64
C ILE A 214 13.85 -7.44 -0.81
N VAL A 215 14.69 -8.46 -0.72
CA VAL A 215 14.31 -9.87 -0.80
C VAL A 215 14.34 -10.45 0.61
N TYR A 216 13.21 -11.04 1.06
CA TYR A 216 13.10 -11.68 2.36
C TYR A 216 13.34 -13.19 2.21
N PRO A 217 14.50 -13.73 2.68
CA PRO A 217 14.81 -15.15 2.53
C PRO A 217 13.73 -16.03 3.15
N GLY A 218 13.33 -17.10 2.44
CA GLY A 218 12.33 -18.05 2.92
C GLY A 218 10.88 -17.57 2.92
N ALA A 219 10.62 -16.28 2.71
CA ALA A 219 9.25 -15.78 2.58
C ALA A 219 8.64 -16.20 1.24
N LYS A 220 7.42 -16.72 1.28
CA LYS A 220 6.62 -17.12 0.13
C LYS A 220 5.76 -15.97 -0.41
N HIS A 221 4.94 -16.23 -1.42
CA HIS A 221 3.93 -15.29 -1.89
C HIS A 221 2.91 -14.97 -0.80
N SER A 222 2.37 -13.77 -0.80
CA SER A 222 1.42 -13.26 0.21
C SER A 222 1.96 -13.31 1.66
N PHE A 223 3.27 -13.21 1.86
CA PHE A 223 3.91 -13.29 3.17
C PHE A 223 3.42 -12.25 4.19
N THR A 224 2.73 -11.22 3.75
CA THR A 224 2.15 -10.17 4.60
C THR A 224 0.72 -10.46 5.04
N ASN A 225 0.06 -11.48 4.45
CA ASN A 225 -1.33 -11.80 4.72
C ASN A 225 -1.42 -12.97 5.72
N LYS A 226 -1.98 -12.73 6.91
CA LYS A 226 -2.12 -13.73 7.98
C LYS A 226 -2.97 -14.94 7.58
N ASP A 227 -3.88 -14.76 6.60
CA ASP A 227 -4.70 -15.84 6.08
C ASP A 227 -4.01 -16.64 4.96
N ALA A 228 -2.78 -16.29 4.56
CA ALA A 228 -2.10 -16.92 3.43
C ALA A 228 -1.92 -18.43 3.59
N ASP A 229 -1.57 -18.92 4.79
CA ASP A 229 -1.44 -20.37 5.06
C ASP A 229 -2.78 -21.09 4.93
N LYS A 230 -3.85 -20.52 5.50
CA LYS A 230 -5.21 -21.07 5.42
C LYS A 230 -5.70 -21.13 3.98
N LEU A 231 -5.52 -20.05 3.22
CA LEU A 231 -5.89 -20.00 1.80
C LEU A 231 -5.06 -20.95 0.96
N GLY A 232 -3.76 -21.06 1.24
CA GLY A 232 -2.85 -22.01 0.60
C GLY A 232 -3.29 -23.46 0.81
N GLN A 233 -3.68 -23.83 2.03
CA GLN A 233 -4.21 -25.16 2.33
C GLN A 233 -5.57 -25.41 1.69
N GLN A 234 -6.49 -24.46 1.83
CA GLN A 234 -7.86 -24.57 1.31
C GLN A 234 -7.90 -24.80 -0.20
N PHE A 235 -7.02 -24.13 -0.94
CA PHE A 235 -7.02 -24.15 -2.41
C PHE A 235 -5.80 -24.87 -3.01
N ASN A 236 -5.02 -25.57 -2.19
CA ASN A 236 -3.80 -26.29 -2.59
C ASN A 236 -2.79 -25.38 -3.34
N ILE A 237 -2.62 -24.15 -2.88
CA ILE A 237 -1.65 -23.18 -3.44
C ILE A 237 -0.40 -23.16 -2.56
N GLN A 238 0.56 -24.04 -2.86
CA GLN A 238 1.78 -24.21 -2.05
C GLN A 238 2.70 -22.95 -2.04
N ALA A 239 2.52 -22.07 -3.02
CA ALA A 239 3.23 -20.81 -3.14
C ALA A 239 2.88 -19.80 -2.03
N PHE A 240 1.72 -19.93 -1.40
CA PHE A 240 1.28 -19.02 -0.35
C PHE A 240 1.86 -19.39 1.01
N GLY A 241 2.13 -18.38 1.82
CA GLY A 241 2.55 -18.59 3.20
C GLY A 241 2.80 -17.26 3.92
N TYR A 242 2.21 -17.13 5.11
CA TYR A 242 2.45 -16.01 6.00
C TYR A 242 3.85 -16.11 6.61
N ASN A 243 4.56 -14.99 6.69
CA ASN A 243 5.85 -14.92 7.39
C ASN A 243 5.86 -13.65 8.26
N ALA A 244 5.68 -13.84 9.56
CA ALA A 244 5.54 -12.75 10.51
C ALA A 244 6.77 -11.82 10.55
N GLU A 245 7.97 -12.37 10.43
CA GLU A 245 9.20 -11.58 10.42
C GLU A 245 9.31 -10.74 9.14
N ALA A 246 9.04 -11.34 7.99
CA ALA A 246 9.05 -10.63 6.70
C ALA A 246 7.94 -9.57 6.63
N ASP A 247 6.72 -9.85 7.14
CA ASP A 247 5.63 -8.88 7.23
C ASP A 247 6.05 -7.67 8.08
N GLN A 248 6.57 -7.90 9.28
CA GLN A 248 7.01 -6.84 10.18
C GLN A 248 8.16 -6.01 9.57
N LYS A 249 9.19 -6.68 9.02
CA LYS A 249 10.34 -6.00 8.42
C LYS A 249 9.94 -5.20 7.19
N SER A 250 9.10 -5.77 6.30
CA SER A 250 8.67 -5.08 5.10
C SER A 250 7.79 -3.87 5.40
N TRP A 251 6.94 -3.96 6.44
CA TRP A 251 6.17 -2.83 6.92
C TRP A 251 7.05 -1.71 7.48
N ALA A 252 8.08 -2.05 8.26
CA ALA A 252 9.05 -1.09 8.77
C ALA A 252 9.85 -0.41 7.64
N GLU A 253 10.28 -1.16 6.63
CA GLU A 253 10.97 -0.62 5.45
C GLU A 253 10.07 0.34 4.66
N MET A 254 8.81 0.02 4.47
CA MET A 254 7.84 0.92 3.85
C MET A 254 7.68 2.21 4.66
N GLN A 255 7.63 2.13 6.00
CA GLN A 255 7.57 3.32 6.85
C GLN A 255 8.82 4.20 6.71
N ASN A 256 10.02 3.60 6.68
CA ASN A 256 11.26 4.32 6.45
C ASN A 256 11.27 4.98 5.06
N PHE A 257 10.86 4.24 4.04
CA PHE A 257 10.71 4.76 2.69
C PHE A 257 9.74 5.96 2.64
N PHE A 258 8.63 5.90 3.35
CA PHE A 258 7.66 7.00 3.42
C PHE A 258 8.23 8.23 4.14
N LYS A 259 8.99 8.05 5.21
CA LYS A 259 9.72 9.16 5.85
C LYS A 259 10.67 9.86 4.87
N GLU A 260 11.37 9.09 4.02
CA GLU A 260 12.28 9.63 3.02
C GLU A 260 11.57 10.41 1.91
N ILE A 261 10.45 9.87 1.35
CA ILE A 261 9.77 10.48 0.20
C ILE A 261 8.88 11.65 0.58
N PHE A 262 8.42 11.72 1.83
CA PHE A 262 7.57 12.79 2.34
C PHE A 262 8.34 13.82 3.17
N ALA A 263 9.64 13.61 3.42
CA ALA A 263 10.47 14.63 4.05
C ALA A 263 10.40 15.92 3.22
N GLN A 264 9.99 17.02 3.86
CA GLN A 264 10.05 18.34 3.21
C GLN A 264 11.52 18.63 2.91
N LYS A 265 11.83 18.88 1.64
CA LYS A 265 13.13 19.50 1.32
C LYS A 265 13.11 20.89 1.97
N LYS A 266 13.94 21.05 3.02
CA LYS A 266 14.22 22.37 3.61
C LYS A 266 14.90 23.26 2.58
#